data_2214eb161e787d872d0200fbb812af1d
#
_entry.id   2214eb161e787d872d0200fbb812af1d
#
_cell.length_a   1.000
_cell.length_b   1.000
_cell.length_c   1.000
_cell.angle_alpha   90.00
_cell.angle_beta   90.00
_cell.angle_gamma   90.00
#
_symmetry.space_group_name_H-M   'P 1'
#
loop_
_entity.id
_entity.type
_entity.pdbx_description
1 polymer ?
#
loop_
_entity_poly.entity_id
_entity_poly.type
_entity_poly.pdbx_seq_one_letter_code
_entity_poly.pdbx_strand_id
1 'polypeptide(L)'
;MATKVQAQEMAGGNADEGSGVGPALVLLLGWLVPGGGHLYLGKWVRGLLLMVSIVAMFAIGIALQGKVYSAGTGEPLDMLGFVGDLGAGLLFLLARLMGWGQAPVLVAVADYGTKFIVVAGLLNIVAAVDAHSLASGRKPS
;
A
#
# COMPACT_ATOMS: atom_id res chain seq x y z
N MET A 1 26.49 -28.19 -27.36
CA MET A 1 26.51 -27.12 -26.37
C MET A 1 25.44 -26.06 -26.62
N ALA A 2 25.20 -25.62 -27.85
CA ALA A 2 24.13 -24.64 -28.19
C ALA A 2 22.71 -25.13 -27.83
N THR A 3 22.43 -26.43 -27.91
CA THR A 3 21.12 -27.02 -27.59
C THR A 3 20.76 -27.01 -26.10
N LYS A 4 21.74 -27.07 -25.18
CA LYS A 4 21.49 -26.98 -23.74
C LYS A 4 21.17 -25.56 -23.29
N VAL A 5 21.82 -24.56 -23.87
CA VAL A 5 21.55 -23.15 -23.59
C VAL A 5 20.19 -22.76 -24.12
N GLN A 6 19.83 -23.20 -25.33
CA GLN A 6 18.50 -22.94 -25.91
C GLN A 6 17.35 -23.63 -25.13
N ALA A 7 17.59 -24.86 -24.64
CA ALA A 7 16.62 -25.55 -23.80
C ALA A 7 16.43 -24.88 -22.44
N GLN A 8 17.48 -24.27 -21.87
CA GLN A 8 17.42 -23.51 -20.64
C GLN A 8 16.69 -22.15 -20.85
N GLU A 9 16.93 -21.50 -21.97
CA GLU A 9 16.20 -20.25 -22.32
C GLU A 9 14.72 -20.52 -22.58
N MET A 10 14.38 -21.64 -23.25
CA MET A 10 12.97 -22.02 -23.45
C MET A 10 12.29 -22.45 -22.15
N ALA A 11 13.00 -23.12 -21.24
CA ALA A 11 12.48 -23.49 -19.92
C ALA A 11 12.30 -22.26 -19.01
N GLY A 12 13.19 -21.27 -19.13
CA GLY A 12 13.09 -20.01 -18.41
C GLY A 12 11.91 -19.14 -18.88
N GLY A 13 11.64 -19.13 -20.19
CA GLY A 13 10.53 -18.36 -20.76
C GLY A 13 9.16 -18.83 -20.30
N ASN A 14 8.98 -20.13 -20.12
CA ASN A 14 7.71 -20.69 -19.68
C ASN A 14 7.45 -20.52 -18.18
N ALA A 15 8.49 -20.33 -17.38
CA ALA A 15 8.35 -20.05 -15.96
C ALA A 15 7.92 -18.59 -15.69
N ASP A 16 8.28 -17.66 -16.59
CA ASP A 16 7.92 -16.23 -16.45
C ASP A 16 6.46 -15.93 -16.81
N GLU A 17 5.85 -16.72 -17.68
CA GLU A 17 4.43 -16.53 -18.04
C GLU A 17 3.46 -16.85 -16.90
N GLY A 18 3.86 -17.76 -16.00
CA GLY A 18 3.06 -18.08 -14.80
C GLY A 18 3.25 -17.11 -13.64
N SER A 19 4.31 -16.28 -13.67
CA SER A 19 4.66 -15.38 -12.56
C SER A 19 3.95 -14.03 -12.63
N GLY A 20 3.35 -13.66 -13.76
CA GLY A 20 2.69 -12.36 -13.95
C GLY A 20 1.47 -12.13 -13.06
N VAL A 21 0.73 -13.18 -12.75
CA VAL A 21 -0.46 -13.10 -11.88
C VAL A 21 -0.05 -12.99 -10.41
N GLY A 22 0.99 -13.71 -9.99
CA GLY A 22 1.49 -13.69 -8.61
C GLY A 22 1.94 -12.30 -8.15
N PRO A 23 2.83 -11.59 -8.89
CA PRO A 23 3.25 -10.24 -8.52
C PRO A 23 2.10 -9.23 -8.49
N ALA A 24 1.16 -9.29 -9.44
CA ALA A 24 -0.03 -8.44 -9.45
C ALA A 24 -0.92 -8.69 -8.24
N LEU A 25 -1.11 -9.94 -7.84
CA LEU A 25 -1.87 -10.32 -6.64
C LEU A 25 -1.19 -9.81 -5.37
N VAL A 26 0.13 -9.91 -5.28
CA VAL A 26 0.93 -9.38 -4.15
C VAL A 26 0.78 -7.86 -4.05
N LEU A 27 0.80 -7.15 -5.16
CA LEU A 27 0.59 -5.70 -5.21
C LEU A 27 -0.81 -5.34 -4.69
N LEU A 28 -1.84 -6.03 -5.16
CA LEU A 28 -3.22 -5.80 -4.76
C LEU A 28 -3.44 -6.10 -3.26
N LEU A 29 -2.92 -7.23 -2.77
CA LEU A 29 -2.99 -7.60 -1.36
C LEU A 29 -2.24 -6.61 -0.48
N GLY A 30 -1.06 -6.16 -0.93
CA GLY A 30 -0.25 -5.18 -0.22
C GLY A 30 -0.90 -3.81 -0.15
N TRP A 31 -1.64 -3.42 -1.18
CA TRP A 31 -2.41 -2.19 -1.20
C TRP A 31 -3.66 -2.28 -0.32
N LEU A 32 -4.41 -3.37 -0.43
CA LEU A 32 -5.68 -3.56 0.27
C LEU A 32 -5.45 -3.72 1.78
N VAL A 33 -4.49 -4.57 2.16
CA VAL A 33 -4.15 -4.85 3.56
C VAL A 33 -2.71 -4.38 3.81
N PRO A 34 -2.47 -3.42 4.73
CA PRO A 34 -1.12 -2.96 5.03
C PRO A 34 -0.19 -4.12 5.38
N GLY A 35 0.93 -4.22 4.67
CA GLY A 35 1.87 -5.32 4.85
C GLY A 35 1.42 -6.67 4.28
N GLY A 36 0.22 -6.78 3.73
CA GLY A 36 -0.36 -8.04 3.22
C GLY A 36 0.47 -8.70 2.14
N GLY A 37 1.09 -7.91 1.26
CA GLY A 37 1.99 -8.42 0.22
C GLY A 37 3.20 -9.14 0.80
N HIS A 38 3.81 -8.60 1.84
CA HIS A 38 4.95 -9.23 2.53
C HIS A 38 4.53 -10.49 3.29
N LEU A 39 3.34 -10.48 3.92
CA LEU A 39 2.78 -11.66 4.58
C LEU A 39 2.53 -12.79 3.59
N TYR A 40 1.99 -12.47 2.42
CA TYR A 40 1.76 -13.45 1.35
C TYR A 40 3.08 -14.09 0.86
N LEU A 41 4.16 -13.31 0.79
CA LEU A 41 5.49 -13.80 0.43
C LEU A 41 6.20 -14.58 1.54
N GLY A 42 5.56 -14.79 2.69
CA GLY A 42 6.16 -15.47 3.82
C GLY A 42 7.11 -14.62 4.65
N LYS A 43 7.21 -13.33 4.40
CA LYS A 43 8.05 -12.39 5.15
C LYS A 43 7.28 -11.80 6.35
N TRP A 44 6.97 -12.67 7.31
CA TRP A 44 6.08 -12.38 8.43
C TRP A 44 6.53 -11.20 9.28
N VAL A 45 7.83 -11.13 9.61
CA VAL A 45 8.36 -10.05 10.46
C VAL A 45 8.20 -8.69 9.78
N ARG A 46 8.60 -8.60 8.52
CA ARG A 46 8.49 -7.36 7.73
C ARG A 46 7.03 -6.97 7.51
N GLY A 47 6.19 -7.93 7.12
CA GLY A 47 4.77 -7.71 6.90
C GLY A 47 4.05 -7.24 8.17
N LEU A 48 4.33 -7.88 9.30
CA LEU A 48 3.73 -7.52 10.58
C LEU A 48 4.18 -6.14 11.07
N LEU A 49 5.47 -5.80 10.96
CA LEU A 49 6.00 -4.49 11.32
C LEU A 49 5.37 -3.38 10.47
N LEU A 50 5.26 -3.58 9.18
CA LEU A 50 4.60 -2.63 8.28
C LEU A 50 3.13 -2.48 8.62
N MET A 51 2.42 -3.59 8.85
CA MET A 51 1.02 -3.57 9.24
C MET A 51 0.80 -2.76 10.51
N VAL A 52 1.53 -3.06 11.57
CA VAL A 52 1.41 -2.37 12.86
C VAL A 52 1.74 -0.88 12.70
N SER A 53 2.80 -0.54 11.98
CA SER A 53 3.21 0.85 11.78
C SER A 53 2.16 1.65 11.01
N ILE A 54 1.67 1.12 9.89
CA ILE A 54 0.70 1.80 9.02
C ILE A 54 -0.64 1.95 9.74
N VAL A 55 -1.13 0.88 10.36
CA VAL A 55 -2.40 0.90 11.11
C VAL A 55 -2.30 1.84 12.32
N ALA A 56 -1.20 1.82 13.05
CA ALA A 56 -0.98 2.72 14.18
C ALA A 56 -0.96 4.18 13.74
N MET A 57 -0.25 4.52 12.66
CA MET A 57 -0.23 5.89 12.12
C MET A 57 -1.61 6.35 11.67
N PHE A 58 -2.34 5.49 10.99
CA PHE A 58 -3.70 5.79 10.53
C PHE A 58 -4.64 6.00 11.73
N ALA A 59 -4.60 5.11 12.72
CA ALA A 59 -5.41 5.21 13.93
C ALA A 59 -5.10 6.47 14.75
N ILE A 60 -3.82 6.82 14.90
CA ILE A 60 -3.39 8.06 15.54
C ILE A 60 -3.92 9.26 14.76
N GLY A 61 -3.83 9.23 13.44
CA GLY A 61 -4.36 10.28 12.57
C GLY A 61 -5.85 10.51 12.79
N ILE A 62 -6.65 9.45 12.84
CA ILE A 62 -8.09 9.52 13.13
C ILE A 62 -8.34 10.00 14.56
N ALA A 63 -7.59 9.52 15.54
CA ALA A 63 -7.71 9.93 16.95
C ALA A 63 -7.42 11.43 17.16
N LEU A 64 -6.52 11.99 16.38
CA LEU A 64 -6.22 13.43 16.35
C LEU A 64 -7.25 14.24 15.54
N GLN A 65 -8.35 13.63 15.14
CA GLN A 65 -9.39 14.24 14.30
C GLN A 65 -8.88 14.68 12.92
N GLY A 66 -7.91 13.97 12.37
CA GLY A 66 -7.39 14.20 11.02
C GLY A 66 -8.48 14.02 9.97
N LYS A 67 -8.38 14.83 8.91
CA LYS A 67 -9.29 14.76 7.77
C LYS A 67 -8.86 13.66 6.80
N VAL A 68 -9.82 12.85 6.36
CA VAL A 68 -9.65 11.94 5.24
C VAL A 68 -10.16 12.65 3.99
N TYR A 69 -9.29 12.85 3.02
CA TYR A 69 -9.63 13.58 1.81
C TYR A 69 -10.62 12.81 0.93
N SER A 70 -11.43 13.55 0.18
CA SER A 70 -12.35 12.98 -0.80
C SER A 70 -12.15 13.63 -2.17
N ALA A 71 -12.36 12.86 -3.23
CA ALA A 71 -12.34 13.41 -4.58
C ALA A 71 -13.49 14.40 -4.76
N GLY A 72 -13.21 15.59 -5.31
CA GLY A 72 -14.27 16.51 -5.71
C GLY A 72 -14.17 17.92 -5.19
N THR A 73 -13.16 18.26 -4.41
CA THR A 73 -12.96 19.63 -3.90
C THR A 73 -12.36 20.59 -4.94
N GLY A 74 -11.79 20.06 -6.04
CA GLY A 74 -11.23 20.85 -7.12
C GLY A 74 -9.86 21.48 -6.83
N GLU A 75 -9.36 21.37 -5.62
CA GLU A 75 -8.03 21.87 -5.26
C GLU A 75 -6.94 20.81 -5.52
N PRO A 76 -5.82 21.16 -6.18
CA PRO A 76 -4.75 20.20 -6.47
C PRO A 76 -4.13 19.56 -5.23
N LEU A 77 -4.07 20.29 -4.12
CA LEU A 77 -3.53 19.80 -2.86
C LEU A 77 -4.45 18.75 -2.22
N ASP A 78 -5.75 18.96 -2.29
CA ASP A 78 -6.76 18.00 -1.81
C ASP A 78 -6.74 16.71 -2.65
N MET A 79 -6.52 16.83 -3.95
CA MET A 79 -6.37 15.66 -4.83
C MET A 79 -5.13 14.83 -4.46
N LEU A 80 -4.03 15.50 -4.16
CA LEU A 80 -2.81 14.81 -3.72
C LEU A 80 -3.01 14.12 -2.37
N GLY A 81 -3.69 14.80 -1.43
CA GLY A 81 -4.10 14.23 -0.15
C GLY A 81 -5.00 13.00 -0.36
N PHE A 82 -5.98 13.10 -1.25
CA PHE A 82 -6.87 11.98 -1.58
C PHE A 82 -6.10 10.76 -2.15
N VAL A 83 -5.14 10.99 -3.03
CA VAL A 83 -4.29 9.90 -3.56
C VAL A 83 -3.48 9.24 -2.44
N GLY A 84 -2.93 10.03 -1.53
CA GLY A 84 -2.25 9.51 -0.34
C GLY A 84 -3.18 8.66 0.53
N ASP A 85 -4.36 9.17 0.83
CA ASP A 85 -5.36 8.46 1.65
C ASP A 85 -5.87 7.19 0.97
N LEU A 86 -6.11 7.25 -0.34
CA LEU A 86 -6.49 6.09 -1.15
C LEU A 86 -5.43 4.99 -1.10
N GLY A 87 -4.16 5.37 -0.96
CA GLY A 87 -3.06 4.43 -0.76
C GLY A 87 -3.20 3.56 0.49
N ALA A 88 -3.97 4.00 1.49
CA ALA A 88 -4.25 3.20 2.68
C ALA A 88 -5.18 2.00 2.41
N GLY A 89 -5.78 1.89 1.22
CA GLY A 89 -6.57 0.74 0.78
C GLY A 89 -7.78 0.48 1.68
N LEU A 90 -7.79 -0.68 2.35
CA LEU A 90 -8.90 -1.08 3.22
C LEU A 90 -9.16 -0.10 4.37
N LEU A 91 -8.10 0.50 4.93
CA LEU A 91 -8.24 1.49 6.01
C LEU A 91 -9.00 2.73 5.53
N PHE A 92 -8.72 3.19 4.31
CA PHE A 92 -9.44 4.31 3.69
C PHE A 92 -10.93 3.97 3.50
N LEU A 93 -11.22 2.78 2.95
CA LEU A 93 -12.59 2.32 2.77
C LEU A 93 -13.33 2.22 4.11
N LEU A 94 -12.68 1.69 5.12
CA LEU A 94 -13.24 1.55 6.46
C LEU A 94 -13.57 2.93 7.07
N ALA A 95 -12.64 3.87 6.99
CA ALA A 95 -12.83 5.24 7.46
C ALA A 95 -14.02 5.92 6.76
N ARG A 96 -14.15 5.73 5.44
CA ARG A 96 -15.26 6.27 4.66
C ARG A 96 -16.60 5.69 5.06
N LEU A 97 -16.67 4.37 5.24
CA LEU A 97 -17.90 3.68 5.65
C LEU A 97 -18.33 4.07 7.06
N MET A 98 -17.38 4.27 7.96
CA MET A 98 -17.65 4.65 9.35
C MET A 98 -17.80 6.17 9.56
N GLY A 99 -17.60 6.97 8.51
CA GLY A 99 -17.70 8.43 8.58
C GLY A 99 -16.55 9.09 9.33
N TRP A 100 -15.43 8.41 9.51
CA TRP A 100 -14.26 8.95 10.20
C TRP A 100 -13.51 9.96 9.32
N GLY A 101 -12.98 11.01 9.95
CA GLY A 101 -12.17 12.01 9.25
C GLY A 101 -12.93 12.88 8.26
N GLN A 102 -14.25 12.99 8.39
CA GLN A 102 -15.08 13.81 7.51
C GLN A 102 -15.41 15.19 8.11
N ALA A 103 -15.10 15.39 9.39
CA ALA A 103 -15.31 16.68 10.04
C ALA A 103 -14.31 17.73 9.53
N PRO A 104 -14.71 19.02 9.47
CA PRO A 104 -13.77 20.08 9.12
C PRO A 104 -12.66 20.19 10.16
N VAL A 105 -11.44 20.51 9.70
CA VAL A 105 -10.27 20.69 10.57
C VAL A 105 -10.40 22.03 11.28
N LEU A 106 -10.87 21.99 12.52
CA LEU A 106 -11.09 23.18 13.34
C LEU A 106 -9.96 23.42 14.35
N VAL A 107 -9.08 22.47 14.53
CA VAL A 107 -8.01 22.49 15.56
C VAL A 107 -6.67 22.23 14.92
N ALA A 108 -5.64 22.92 15.34
CA ALA A 108 -4.28 22.75 14.82
C ALA A 108 -3.76 21.30 14.94
N VAL A 109 -4.19 20.57 15.98
CA VAL A 109 -3.83 19.16 16.19
C VAL A 109 -4.42 18.26 15.10
N ALA A 110 -5.58 18.59 14.56
CA ALA A 110 -6.21 17.82 13.47
C ALA A 110 -5.42 17.90 12.16
N ASP A 111 -4.68 18.98 11.93
CA ASP A 111 -3.77 19.11 10.78
C ASP A 111 -2.63 18.09 10.84
N TYR A 112 -2.08 17.85 12.02
CA TYR A 112 -1.11 16.75 12.22
C TYR A 112 -1.76 15.39 11.98
N GLY A 113 -2.97 15.17 12.49
CA GLY A 113 -3.72 13.94 12.24
C GLY A 113 -3.92 13.66 10.76
N THR A 114 -4.27 14.68 9.98
CA THR A 114 -4.39 14.60 8.52
C THR A 114 -3.08 14.16 7.87
N LYS A 115 -1.96 14.73 8.29
CA LYS A 115 -0.62 14.34 7.79
C LYS A 115 -0.27 12.90 8.12
N PHE A 116 -0.61 12.43 9.32
CA PHE A 116 -0.41 11.03 9.71
C PHE A 116 -1.19 10.07 8.82
N ILE A 117 -2.44 10.38 8.49
CA ILE A 117 -3.28 9.57 7.60
C ILE A 117 -2.67 9.50 6.20
N VAL A 118 -2.32 10.64 5.61
CA VAL A 118 -1.72 10.71 4.28
C VAL A 118 -0.40 9.94 4.22
N VAL A 119 0.46 10.13 5.22
CA VAL A 119 1.75 9.42 5.28
C VAL A 119 1.56 7.92 5.44
N ALA A 120 0.58 7.48 6.24
CA ALA A 120 0.24 6.07 6.37
C ALA A 120 -0.17 5.46 5.02
N GLY A 121 -0.98 6.16 4.24
CA GLY A 121 -1.38 5.74 2.89
C GLY A 121 -0.20 5.68 1.93
N LEU A 122 0.65 6.70 1.90
CA LEU A 122 1.86 6.71 1.07
C LEU A 122 2.83 5.59 1.45
N LEU A 123 3.00 5.35 2.75
CA LEU A 123 3.83 4.25 3.24
C LEU A 123 3.28 2.89 2.80
N ASN A 124 1.95 2.74 2.80
CA ASN A 124 1.31 1.53 2.32
C ASN A 124 1.54 1.30 0.82
N ILE A 125 1.48 2.36 0.00
CA ILE A 125 1.83 2.28 -1.44
C ILE A 125 3.27 1.80 -1.60
N VAL A 126 4.21 2.39 -0.88
CA VAL A 126 5.63 2.00 -0.93
C VAL A 126 5.81 0.53 -0.51
N ALA A 127 5.14 0.11 0.55
CA ALA A 127 5.17 -1.27 1.02
C ALA A 127 4.60 -2.24 -0.02
N ALA A 128 3.50 -1.89 -0.67
CA ALA A 128 2.88 -2.70 -1.72
C ALA A 128 3.80 -2.83 -2.95
N VAL A 129 4.41 -1.74 -3.38
CA VAL A 129 5.37 -1.73 -4.50
C VAL A 129 6.63 -2.52 -4.15
N ASP A 130 7.13 -2.40 -2.92
CA ASP A 130 8.28 -3.20 -2.46
C ASP A 130 7.97 -4.70 -2.47
N ALA A 131 6.82 -5.10 -1.98
CA ALA A 131 6.36 -6.49 -2.02
C ALA A 131 6.22 -7.00 -3.47
N HIS A 132 5.67 -6.18 -4.36
CA HIS A 132 5.58 -6.49 -5.79
C HIS A 132 6.97 -6.68 -6.41
N SER A 133 7.93 -5.81 -6.07
CA SER A 133 9.30 -5.91 -6.58
C SER A 133 10.00 -7.19 -6.10
N LEU A 134 9.75 -7.60 -4.87
CA LEU A 134 10.23 -8.89 -4.34
C LEU A 134 9.59 -10.08 -5.06
N ALA A 135 8.28 -10.04 -5.29
CA ALA A 135 7.54 -11.10 -5.97
C ALA A 135 7.94 -11.25 -7.43
N SER A 136 8.26 -10.15 -8.11
CA SER A 136 8.69 -10.16 -9.51
C SER A 136 10.17 -10.48 -9.72
N GLY A 137 10.92 -10.71 -8.64
CA GLY A 137 12.35 -11.03 -8.70
C GLY A 137 13.26 -9.85 -9.08
N ARG A 138 12.73 -8.62 -9.10
CA ARG A 138 13.51 -7.41 -9.39
C ARG A 138 14.39 -7.00 -8.22
N LYS A 139 14.08 -7.48 -7.02
CA LYS A 139 14.79 -7.17 -5.78
C LYS A 139 15.17 -8.49 -5.09
N PRO A 140 16.43 -8.68 -4.66
CA PRO A 140 16.81 -9.86 -3.88
C PRO A 140 16.12 -9.85 -2.52
N SER A 141 15.71 -11.05 -2.09
CA SER A 141 15.03 -11.25 -0.80
C SER A 141 15.95 -11.08 0.40
#